data_a1b81d0e5f0ca2829f87f6bd31bc046e
#
_entry.id   a1b81d0e5f0ca2829f87f6bd31bc046e
#
_cell.length_a   1.000
_cell.length_b   1.000
_cell.length_c   1.000
_cell.angle_alpha   90.00
_cell.angle_beta   90.00
_cell.angle_gamma   90.00
#
_symmetry.space_group_name_H-M   'P 1'
#
loop_
_entity.id
_entity.type
_entity.pdbx_description
1 polymer ?
#
loop_
_entity_poly.entity_id
_entity_poly.type
_entity_poly.pdbx_seq_one_letter_code
_entity_poly.pdbx_strand_id
1 'polypeptide(L)'
;MSESKERIVVRGSSRIRRMPHITIGVSDTKKSVSFYQDVLGLEKIAEWPTYAIFDIAGVELGLEPKARTEICLLVDDVDRAYQDLKDKGAKFVTEPRDQAWGGRTATFVDPDGNALVIESFKCEVCGKPCESYRELLEEHLKKHL
;
A
#
# COMPACT_ATOMS: atom_id res chain seq x y z
N MET A 1 13.76 -23.23 -26.57
CA MET A 1 13.37 -22.78 -26.31
C MET A 1 12.74 -22.28 -25.97
N SER A 2 12.36 -22.21 -26.07
CA SER A 2 11.76 -21.55 -25.67
C SER A 2 11.16 -21.39 -25.03
N GLU A 3 10.92 -21.54 -24.61
CA GLU A 3 10.34 -21.35 -23.94
C GLU A 3 9.72 -20.98 -23.27
N SER A 4 9.62 -21.54 -23.32
CA SER A 4 8.80 -21.23 -22.58
C SER A 4 8.79 -20.01 -21.99
N LYS A 5 8.88 -19.31 -22.64
CA LYS A 5 8.68 -18.09 -22.25
C LYS A 5 7.33 -17.73 -22.02
N GLU A 6 6.45 -18.61 -22.18
CA GLU A 6 5.13 -18.38 -21.95
C GLU A 6 4.93 -18.18 -20.51
N ARG A 7 4.49 -17.07 -20.09
CA ARG A 7 4.23 -16.77 -18.75
C ARG A 7 2.89 -17.28 -18.40
N ILE A 8 2.80 -18.03 -17.34
CA ILE A 8 1.51 -18.41 -16.82
C ILE A 8 0.98 -17.23 -16.03
N VAL A 9 -0.14 -16.68 -16.47
CA VAL A 9 -0.74 -15.56 -15.77
C VAL A 9 -1.79 -16.11 -14.82
N VAL A 10 -1.55 -15.97 -13.53
CA VAL A 10 -2.50 -16.38 -12.53
C VAL A 10 -3.59 -15.33 -12.49
N ARG A 11 -4.79 -15.74 -12.80
CA ARG A 11 -5.90 -14.84 -12.74
C ARG A 11 -6.63 -15.06 -11.47
N GLY A 12 -7.18 -14.05 -10.95
CA GLY A 12 -7.90 -14.16 -9.73
C GLY A 12 -7.49 -13.09 -8.77
N SER A 13 -8.29 -12.92 -7.76
CA SER A 13 -8.18 -11.80 -6.88
C SER A 13 -7.13 -11.96 -5.79
N SER A 14 -6.56 -13.17 -5.64
CA SER A 14 -5.52 -13.39 -4.64
C SER A 14 -4.14 -12.98 -5.11
N ARG A 15 -4.00 -12.65 -6.39
CA ARG A 15 -2.70 -12.34 -6.96
C ARG A 15 -2.18 -11.00 -6.43
N ILE A 16 -0.94 -11.02 -5.92
CA ILE A 16 -0.25 -9.79 -5.57
C ILE A 16 0.25 -9.16 -6.86
N ARG A 17 -0.18 -7.93 -7.13
CA ARG A 17 0.08 -7.30 -8.40
C ARG A 17 1.31 -6.40 -8.40
N ARG A 18 1.54 -5.68 -7.30
CA ARG A 18 2.68 -4.76 -7.21
C ARG A 18 2.83 -4.31 -5.76
N MET A 19 3.90 -3.58 -5.50
CA MET A 19 4.15 -3.00 -4.18
C MET A 19 4.08 -1.48 -4.31
N PRO A 20 2.89 -0.88 -4.14
CA PRO A 20 2.74 0.55 -4.38
C PRO A 20 3.21 1.43 -3.24
N HIS A 21 3.41 0.89 -2.04
CA HIS A 21 3.61 1.72 -0.87
C HIS A 21 4.47 1.02 0.18
N ILE A 22 5.33 1.79 0.84
CA ILE A 22 6.10 1.34 1.99
C ILE A 22 5.94 2.41 3.06
N THR A 23 5.60 2.01 4.28
CA THR A 23 5.53 2.94 5.42
C THR A 23 6.70 2.67 6.34
N ILE A 24 7.41 3.71 6.75
CA ILE A 24 8.48 3.58 7.72
C ILE A 24 8.19 4.45 8.93
N GLY A 25 8.69 4.02 10.08
CA GLY A 25 8.54 4.78 11.31
C GLY A 25 9.60 5.85 11.42
N VAL A 26 9.19 7.03 11.87
CA VAL A 26 10.11 8.14 12.10
C VAL A 26 9.84 8.72 13.49
N SER A 27 10.86 9.34 14.06
CA SER A 27 10.71 9.91 15.41
C SER A 27 10.06 11.29 15.35
N ASP A 28 10.27 12.01 14.26
CA ASP A 28 9.79 13.38 14.10
C ASP A 28 9.45 13.58 12.64
N THR A 29 8.16 13.60 12.34
CA THR A 29 7.70 13.67 10.95
C THR A 29 8.21 14.93 10.24
N LYS A 30 8.17 16.08 10.91
CA LYS A 30 8.59 17.32 10.24
C LYS A 30 10.06 17.32 9.90
N LYS A 31 10.89 16.81 10.80
CA LYS A 31 12.32 16.70 10.51
C LYS A 31 12.56 15.74 9.36
N SER A 32 11.84 14.63 9.35
CA SER A 32 11.98 13.65 8.28
C SER A 32 11.50 14.21 6.95
N VAL A 33 10.40 14.95 6.95
CA VAL A 33 9.92 15.60 5.73
C VAL A 33 11.01 16.50 5.14
N SER A 34 11.64 17.31 5.98
CA SER A 34 12.74 18.16 5.50
C SER A 34 13.87 17.36 4.90
N PHE A 35 14.23 16.25 5.52
CA PHE A 35 15.29 15.40 4.99
C PHE A 35 14.92 14.81 3.63
N TYR A 36 13.74 14.21 3.52
CA TYR A 36 13.34 13.56 2.27
C TYR A 36 13.09 14.58 1.15
N GLN A 37 12.56 15.73 1.50
CA GLN A 37 12.25 16.75 0.51
C GLN A 37 13.48 17.57 0.13
N ASP A 38 14.23 18.05 1.11
CA ASP A 38 15.30 19.02 0.85
C ASP A 38 16.65 18.36 0.60
N VAL A 39 16.97 17.30 1.32
CA VAL A 39 18.24 16.61 1.13
C VAL A 39 18.17 15.62 -0.02
N LEU A 40 17.11 14.78 -0.05
CA LEU A 40 16.98 13.78 -1.10
C LEU A 40 16.26 14.30 -2.35
N GLY A 41 15.58 15.43 -2.24
CA GLY A 41 14.90 16.02 -3.39
C GLY A 41 13.70 15.25 -3.89
N LEU A 42 13.04 14.49 -3.02
CA LEU A 42 11.89 13.70 -3.44
C LEU A 42 10.64 14.55 -3.54
N GLU A 43 9.76 14.13 -4.41
CA GLU A 43 8.47 14.79 -4.58
C GLU A 43 7.54 14.43 -3.43
N LYS A 44 7.05 15.44 -2.72
CA LYS A 44 6.10 15.20 -1.63
C LYS A 44 4.70 15.19 -2.23
N ILE A 45 3.98 14.08 -2.02
CA ILE A 45 2.63 13.93 -2.52
C ILE A 45 1.63 14.61 -1.59
N ALA A 46 1.80 14.41 -0.29
CA ALA A 46 0.88 14.96 0.70
C ALA A 46 1.55 15.01 2.06
N GLU A 47 1.06 15.90 2.91
CA GLU A 47 1.58 16.04 4.28
C GLU A 47 0.45 16.41 5.22
N TRP A 48 0.39 15.71 6.34
CA TRP A 48 -0.50 16.01 7.46
C TRP A 48 0.39 16.28 8.67
N PRO A 49 -0.15 16.74 9.77
CA PRO A 49 0.68 17.06 10.95
C PRO A 49 1.60 15.92 11.40
N THR A 50 1.16 14.68 11.28
CA THR A 50 1.94 13.54 11.76
C THR A 50 2.18 12.48 10.69
N TYR A 51 1.92 12.79 9.42
CA TYR A 51 2.08 11.80 8.36
C TYR A 51 2.46 12.50 7.07
N ALA A 52 3.28 11.86 6.25
CA ALA A 52 3.66 12.42 4.95
C ALA A 52 3.89 11.30 3.97
N ILE A 53 3.66 11.59 2.68
CA ILE A 53 3.85 10.62 1.60
C ILE A 53 4.72 11.27 0.53
N PHE A 54 5.74 10.53 0.10
CA PHE A 54 6.63 10.92 -0.98
C PHE A 54 6.52 9.93 -2.13
N ASP A 55 6.76 10.42 -3.36
CA ASP A 55 6.82 9.56 -4.54
C ASP A 55 8.27 9.23 -4.86
N ILE A 56 8.54 7.94 -5.07
CA ILE A 56 9.85 7.49 -5.53
C ILE A 56 9.59 6.59 -6.73
N ALA A 57 9.62 7.20 -7.91
CA ALA A 57 9.45 6.47 -9.18
C ALA A 57 8.19 5.60 -9.19
N GLY A 58 7.10 6.10 -8.61
CA GLY A 58 5.83 5.40 -8.59
C GLY A 58 5.60 4.57 -7.35
N VAL A 59 6.58 4.45 -6.46
CA VAL A 59 6.40 3.78 -5.18
C VAL A 59 6.22 4.87 -4.13
N GLU A 60 5.20 4.76 -3.31
CA GLU A 60 4.91 5.76 -2.29
C GLU A 60 5.60 5.40 -0.99
N LEU A 61 6.33 6.36 -0.45
CA LEU A 61 6.99 6.21 0.84
C LEU A 61 6.21 7.01 1.88
N GLY A 62 5.61 6.32 2.85
CA GLY A 62 4.89 6.96 3.94
C GLY A 62 5.76 7.10 5.16
N LEU A 63 5.70 8.27 5.80
CA LEU A 63 6.42 8.53 7.05
C LEU A 63 5.39 8.66 8.16
N GLU A 64 5.56 7.88 9.22
CA GLU A 64 4.58 7.86 10.30
C GLU A 64 5.29 7.72 11.65
N PRO A 65 4.90 8.50 12.67
CA PRO A 65 5.59 8.42 13.97
C PRO A 65 5.37 7.06 14.61
N LYS A 66 6.45 6.49 15.13
CA LYS A 66 6.41 5.25 15.91
C LYS A 66 5.84 4.04 15.18
N ALA A 67 5.60 4.15 13.87
CA ALA A 67 5.17 2.99 13.10
C ALA A 67 6.35 2.08 12.85
N ARG A 68 6.08 0.80 12.70
CA ARG A 68 7.10 -0.11 12.21
C ARG A 68 7.01 -0.14 10.70
N THR A 69 8.08 -0.59 10.05
CA THR A 69 8.08 -0.68 8.59
C THR A 69 6.99 -1.65 8.13
N GLU A 70 6.21 -1.21 7.17
CA GLU A 70 5.18 -2.03 6.56
C GLU A 70 5.34 -1.99 5.05
N ILE A 71 5.34 -3.17 4.44
CA ILE A 71 5.38 -3.31 3.00
C ILE A 71 3.97 -3.57 2.53
N CYS A 72 3.45 -2.70 1.67
CA CYS A 72 2.08 -2.80 1.20
C CYS A 72 2.04 -3.43 -0.18
N LEU A 73 1.17 -4.41 -0.35
CA LEU A 73 1.07 -5.22 -1.55
C LEU A 73 -0.32 -5.06 -2.12
N LEU A 74 -0.41 -4.63 -3.38
CA LEU A 74 -1.68 -4.38 -4.02
C LEU A 74 -2.30 -5.67 -4.52
N VAL A 75 -3.55 -5.89 -4.16
CA VAL A 75 -4.35 -7.01 -4.65
C VAL A 75 -5.68 -6.47 -5.16
N ASP A 76 -6.39 -7.25 -5.95
CA ASP A 76 -7.69 -6.83 -6.47
C ASP A 76 -8.79 -6.98 -5.43
N ASP A 77 -8.70 -8.03 -4.62
CA ASP A 77 -9.76 -8.38 -3.65
C ASP A 77 -9.08 -8.82 -2.36
N VAL A 78 -9.10 -7.95 -1.37
CA VAL A 78 -8.42 -8.20 -0.10
C VAL A 78 -9.01 -9.39 0.63
N ASP A 79 -10.34 -9.54 0.61
CA ASP A 79 -10.97 -10.66 1.32
C ASP A 79 -10.55 -12.00 0.74
N ARG A 80 -10.51 -12.08 -0.59
CA ARG A 80 -10.13 -13.33 -1.23
C ARG A 80 -8.66 -13.63 -1.06
N ALA A 81 -7.81 -12.60 -1.19
CA ALA A 81 -6.38 -12.77 -0.97
C ALA A 81 -6.12 -13.18 0.48
N TYR A 82 -6.83 -12.58 1.42
CA TYR A 82 -6.73 -12.94 2.83
C TYR A 82 -7.03 -14.43 3.03
N GLN A 83 -8.15 -14.90 2.49
CA GLN A 83 -8.53 -16.29 2.67
C GLN A 83 -7.53 -17.25 2.01
N ASP A 84 -7.12 -16.94 0.78
CA ASP A 84 -6.18 -17.78 0.06
C ASP A 84 -4.82 -17.85 0.76
N LEU A 85 -4.32 -16.72 1.22
CA LEU A 85 -3.03 -16.68 1.91
C LEU A 85 -3.11 -17.37 3.27
N LYS A 86 -4.22 -17.17 3.97
CA LYS A 86 -4.43 -17.83 5.25
C LYS A 86 -4.46 -19.34 5.08
N ASP A 87 -5.13 -19.82 4.04
CA ASP A 87 -5.20 -21.25 3.75
C ASP A 87 -3.82 -21.82 3.42
N LYS A 88 -2.91 -21.00 2.91
CA LYS A 88 -1.56 -21.43 2.61
C LYS A 88 -0.61 -21.28 3.81
N GLY A 89 -1.11 -20.83 4.93
CA GLY A 89 -0.32 -20.75 6.15
C GLY A 89 0.16 -19.37 6.56
N ALA A 90 -0.24 -18.32 5.86
CA ALA A 90 0.15 -16.96 6.25
C ALA A 90 -0.50 -16.61 7.59
N LYS A 91 0.28 -15.94 8.44
CA LYS A 91 -0.19 -15.57 9.76
C LYS A 91 -0.69 -14.15 9.77
N PHE A 92 -2.00 -13.98 9.71
CA PHE A 92 -2.60 -12.65 9.74
C PHE A 92 -2.72 -12.13 11.16
N VAL A 93 -2.38 -10.87 11.34
CA VAL A 93 -2.53 -10.20 12.62
C VAL A 93 -3.76 -9.30 12.64
N THR A 94 -4.30 -8.94 11.47
CA THR A 94 -5.59 -8.26 11.38
C THR A 94 -6.41 -8.90 10.27
N GLU A 95 -7.74 -8.84 10.42
CA GLU A 95 -8.65 -9.29 9.37
C GLU A 95 -8.88 -8.15 8.38
N PRO A 96 -9.45 -8.44 7.20
CA PRO A 96 -9.78 -7.38 6.26
C PRO A 96 -10.70 -6.34 6.87
N ARG A 97 -10.38 -5.07 6.66
CA ARG A 97 -11.22 -3.97 7.12
C ARG A 97 -11.04 -2.77 6.23
N ASP A 98 -12.08 -1.98 6.14
CA ASP A 98 -12.04 -0.74 5.39
C ASP A 98 -11.37 0.32 6.26
N GLN A 99 -10.51 1.10 5.63
CA GLN A 99 -9.82 2.19 6.29
C GLN A 99 -10.54 3.49 5.97
N ALA A 100 -10.47 4.44 6.90
CA ALA A 100 -11.16 5.72 6.73
C ALA A 100 -10.69 6.48 5.49
N TRP A 101 -9.47 6.23 5.04
CA TRP A 101 -8.90 6.95 3.91
C TRP A 101 -9.22 6.30 2.55
N GLY A 102 -10.02 5.24 2.54
CA GLY A 102 -10.53 4.68 1.28
C GLY A 102 -9.89 3.38 0.84
N GLY A 103 -9.01 2.80 1.64
CA GLY A 103 -8.42 1.51 1.31
C GLY A 103 -9.05 0.40 2.12
N ARG A 104 -8.89 -0.84 1.65
CA ARG A 104 -9.24 -2.02 2.44
C ARG A 104 -7.96 -2.80 2.63
N THR A 105 -7.68 -3.18 3.87
CA THR A 105 -6.38 -3.77 4.22
C THR A 105 -6.52 -4.97 5.13
N ALA A 106 -5.50 -5.83 5.09
CA ALA A 106 -5.31 -6.87 6.10
C ALA A 106 -3.81 -7.05 6.25
N THR A 107 -3.35 -7.23 7.49
CA THR A 107 -1.93 -7.29 7.80
C THR A 107 -1.52 -8.68 8.23
N PHE A 108 -0.40 -9.16 7.71
CA PHE A 108 0.17 -10.44 8.10
C PHE A 108 1.67 -10.27 8.29
N VAL A 109 2.34 -11.31 8.76
CA VAL A 109 3.78 -11.26 8.98
C VAL A 109 4.46 -12.40 8.26
N ASP A 110 5.72 -12.17 7.86
CA ASP A 110 6.53 -13.24 7.30
C ASP A 110 7.16 -14.05 8.46
N PRO A 111 7.94 -15.10 8.17
CA PRO A 111 8.52 -15.92 9.23
C PRO A 111 9.41 -15.16 10.22
N ASP A 112 9.97 -14.03 9.79
CA ASP A 112 10.84 -13.22 10.65
C ASP A 112 10.08 -12.08 11.35
N GLY A 113 8.76 -12.01 11.16
CA GLY A 113 7.94 -11.00 11.82
C GLY A 113 7.84 -9.69 11.07
N ASN A 114 8.30 -9.63 9.84
CA ASN A 114 8.16 -8.40 9.06
C ASN A 114 6.69 -8.20 8.67
N ALA A 115 6.21 -6.97 8.81
CA ALA A 115 4.81 -6.67 8.55
C ALA A 115 4.55 -6.47 7.06
N LEU A 116 3.58 -7.19 6.56
CA LEU A 116 3.15 -7.11 5.16
C LEU A 116 1.65 -6.81 5.17
N VAL A 117 1.24 -5.91 4.28
CA VAL A 117 -0.16 -5.49 4.21
C VAL A 117 -0.67 -5.76 2.81
N ILE A 118 -1.75 -6.54 2.68
CA ILE A 118 -2.44 -6.60 1.40
C ILE A 118 -3.47 -5.48 1.41
N GLU A 119 -3.58 -4.79 0.28
CA GLU A 119 -4.48 -3.64 0.21
C GLU A 119 -5.08 -3.48 -1.17
N SER A 120 -6.24 -2.85 -1.21
CA SER A 120 -6.87 -2.42 -2.43
C SER A 120 -7.41 -1.01 -2.20
N PHE A 121 -7.48 -0.22 -3.27
CA PHE A 121 -8.01 1.14 -3.21
C PHE A 121 -9.23 1.22 -4.11
N LYS A 122 -10.27 1.89 -3.60
CA LYS A 122 -11.49 2.01 -4.35
C LYS A 122 -12.14 3.32 -3.99
N CYS A 123 -12.54 4.07 -4.99
CA CYS A 123 -13.24 5.32 -4.73
C CYS A 123 -14.65 5.00 -4.25
N GLU A 124 -15.00 5.48 -3.06
CA GLU A 124 -16.30 5.19 -2.48
C GLU A 124 -17.45 5.86 -3.22
N VAL A 125 -17.14 6.95 -3.93
CA VAL A 125 -18.18 7.67 -4.66
C VAL A 125 -18.50 7.02 -6.00
N CYS A 126 -17.46 6.75 -6.82
CA CYS A 126 -17.69 6.19 -8.14
C CYS A 126 -17.45 4.69 -8.23
N GLY A 127 -16.91 4.08 -7.19
CA GLY A 127 -16.70 2.64 -7.13
C GLY A 127 -15.55 2.10 -7.96
N LYS A 128 -14.76 2.98 -8.57
CA LYS A 128 -13.65 2.53 -9.42
C LYS A 128 -12.44 2.10 -8.59
N PRO A 129 -11.81 0.98 -8.95
CA PRO A 129 -10.58 0.59 -8.29
C PRO A 129 -9.43 1.50 -8.71
N CYS A 130 -8.51 1.74 -7.79
CA CYS A 130 -7.34 2.59 -8.02
C CYS A 130 -6.08 1.79 -7.79
N GLU A 131 -4.99 2.21 -8.45
CA GLU A 131 -3.72 1.50 -8.37
C GLU A 131 -2.83 2.00 -7.23
N SER A 132 -3.14 3.16 -6.68
CA SER A 132 -2.35 3.75 -5.61
C SER A 132 -3.19 4.73 -4.81
N TYR A 133 -2.69 5.10 -3.65
CA TYR A 133 -3.36 6.11 -2.83
C TYR A 133 -3.34 7.47 -3.53
N ARG A 134 -2.25 7.76 -4.26
CA ARG A 134 -2.16 9.02 -5.02
C ARG A 134 -3.28 9.11 -6.05
N GLU A 135 -3.51 8.04 -6.79
CA GLU A 135 -4.58 8.01 -7.78
C GLU A 135 -5.93 8.22 -7.09
N LEU A 136 -6.16 7.57 -5.96
CA LEU A 136 -7.38 7.74 -5.22
C LEU A 136 -7.58 9.22 -4.82
N LEU A 137 -6.53 9.86 -4.29
CA LEU A 137 -6.60 11.24 -3.87
C LEU A 137 -6.85 12.18 -5.05
N GLU A 138 -6.04 12.07 -6.08
CA GLU A 138 -6.02 13.06 -7.15
C GLU A 138 -7.10 12.85 -8.18
N GLU A 139 -7.39 11.60 -8.50
CA GLU A 139 -8.33 11.31 -9.58
C GLU A 139 -9.75 11.11 -9.12
N HIS A 140 -9.94 10.80 -7.85
CA HIS A 140 -11.27 10.47 -7.36
C HIS A 140 -11.72 11.36 -6.22
N LEU A 141 -11.05 11.31 -5.09
CA LEU A 141 -11.51 12.06 -3.92
C LEU A 141 -11.55 13.57 -4.17
N LYS A 142 -10.50 14.09 -4.81
CA LYS A 142 -10.42 15.50 -5.09
C LYS A 142 -11.52 15.99 -6.04
N LYS A 143 -11.90 15.15 -6.98
CA LYS A 143 -12.95 15.50 -7.93
C LYS A 143 -14.33 15.56 -7.32
N HIS A 144 -14.52 14.89 -6.19
CA HIS A 144 -15.83 14.81 -5.57
C HIS A 144 -16.00 15.78 -4.39
N LEU A 145 -15.02 16.64 -4.16
CA LEU A 145 -15.09 17.63 -3.07
C LEU A 145 -15.85 18.91 -3.46
#